data_ab60489b50b6b220cf55df7243b19b78
#
_entry.id   ab60489b50b6b220cf55df7243b19b78
#
_cell.length_a   1.000
_cell.length_b   1.000
_cell.length_c   1.000
_cell.angle_alpha   90.00
_cell.angle_beta   90.00
_cell.angle_gamma   90.00
#
_symmetry.space_group_name_H-M   'P 1'
#
loop_
_entity.id
_entity.type
_entity.pdbx_description
1 polymer ?
#
loop_
_entity_poly.entity_id
_entity_poly.type
_entity_poly.pdbx_seq_one_letter_code
_entity_poly.pdbx_strand_id
1 'polypeptide(L)'
;MTIYAILSGLGAAILLLTGGYLFGARQGAQARDLLRRQVQLQAASLDQLQERSNQEAAERETSLRSAIQDVLAPLVEREHISLDLAQLATRPGRRRELVPLLDRIAEVGRFQTVLLTNEEGLPLAANTTARHTERLAAAATRLSLVAEKVSGEHAVAPLSVMLRDATEATTLCRIFRVQDQTLTLTALSNDPRLASVALDPALAKVQVALTAPA
;
A
#
# COMPACT_ATOMS: atom_id res chain seq x y z
N MET A 1 -86.46 -62.61 -2.15
CA MET A 1 -85.39 -62.15 -1.16
C MET A 1 -84.04 -61.86 -1.78
N THR A 2 -83.70 -62.42 -2.92
CA THR A 2 -82.34 -62.22 -3.57
C THR A 2 -82.07 -60.84 -4.13
N ILE A 3 -83.07 -60.10 -4.61
CA ILE A 3 -82.91 -58.78 -5.22
C ILE A 3 -82.49 -57.72 -4.20
N TYR A 4 -83.00 -57.78 -2.98
CA TYR A 4 -82.65 -56.86 -1.91
C TYR A 4 -81.20 -57.05 -1.42
N ALA A 5 -80.69 -58.26 -1.41
CA ALA A 5 -79.30 -58.55 -1.03
C ALA A 5 -78.30 -58.03 -2.08
N ILE A 6 -78.66 -58.09 -3.38
CA ILE A 6 -77.81 -57.57 -4.45
C ILE A 6 -77.78 -56.03 -4.43
N LEU A 7 -78.93 -55.38 -4.19
CA LEU A 7 -79.01 -53.92 -4.11
C LEU A 7 -78.23 -53.35 -2.89
N SER A 8 -78.32 -54.02 -1.73
CA SER A 8 -77.57 -53.61 -0.54
C SER A 8 -76.07 -53.81 -0.71
N GLY A 9 -75.69 -54.91 -1.39
CA GLY A 9 -74.24 -55.11 -1.69
C GLY A 9 -73.63 -54.03 -2.64
N LEU A 10 -74.46 -53.68 -3.66
CA LEU A 10 -74.00 -52.62 -4.61
C LEU A 10 -73.93 -51.27 -3.96
N GLY A 11 -74.83 -50.90 -3.07
CA GLY A 11 -74.83 -49.67 -2.30
C GLY A 11 -73.62 -49.58 -1.36
N ALA A 12 -73.26 -50.66 -0.68
CA ALA A 12 -72.12 -50.74 0.18
C ALA A 12 -70.79 -50.60 -0.60
N ALA A 13 -70.70 -51.23 -1.78
CA ALA A 13 -69.50 -51.10 -2.63
C ALA A 13 -69.32 -49.71 -3.16
N ILE A 14 -70.39 -49.02 -3.55
CA ILE A 14 -70.27 -47.57 -3.98
C ILE A 14 -69.89 -46.70 -2.84
N LEU A 15 -70.38 -46.89 -1.62
CA LEU A 15 -69.96 -46.08 -0.43
C LEU A 15 -68.52 -46.32 -0.05
N LEU A 16 -68.00 -47.54 -0.15
CA LEU A 16 -66.63 -47.86 0.11
C LEU A 16 -65.70 -47.27 -0.95
N LEU A 17 -66.08 -47.31 -2.23
CA LEU A 17 -65.25 -46.66 -3.30
C LEU A 17 -65.23 -45.13 -3.21
N THR A 18 -66.41 -44.55 -2.96
CA THR A 18 -66.44 -43.06 -2.80
C THR A 18 -65.75 -42.59 -1.53
N GLY A 19 -65.92 -43.34 -0.42
CA GLY A 19 -65.17 -43.04 0.83
C GLY A 19 -63.64 -43.17 0.67
N GLY A 20 -63.20 -44.26 0.03
CA GLY A 20 -61.78 -44.52 -0.26
C GLY A 20 -61.22 -43.50 -1.19
N TYR A 21 -61.94 -43.08 -2.23
CA TYR A 21 -61.51 -42.02 -3.14
C TYR A 21 -61.36 -40.64 -2.46
N LEU A 22 -62.34 -40.24 -1.66
CA LEU A 22 -62.30 -38.97 -0.90
C LEU A 22 -61.20 -38.96 0.15
N PHE A 23 -60.97 -40.09 0.81
CA PHE A 23 -59.91 -40.21 1.80
C PHE A 23 -58.50 -40.17 1.15
N GLY A 24 -58.34 -40.91 0.05
CA GLY A 24 -57.12 -40.93 -0.75
C GLY A 24 -56.81 -39.58 -1.37
N ALA A 25 -57.80 -38.86 -1.88
CA ALA A 25 -57.64 -37.53 -2.44
C ALA A 25 -57.22 -36.50 -1.38
N ARG A 26 -57.79 -36.58 -0.17
CA ARG A 26 -57.41 -35.71 0.95
C ARG A 26 -55.97 -35.98 1.45
N GLN A 27 -55.55 -37.22 1.59
CA GLN A 27 -54.18 -37.58 1.99
C GLN A 27 -53.17 -37.18 0.91
N GLY A 28 -53.55 -37.40 -0.38
CA GLY A 28 -52.65 -36.95 -1.48
C GLY A 28 -52.47 -35.41 -1.56
N ALA A 29 -53.52 -34.66 -1.25
CA ALA A 29 -53.45 -33.21 -1.19
C ALA A 29 -52.54 -32.74 -0.03
N GLN A 30 -52.71 -33.32 1.15
CA GLN A 30 -51.85 -32.97 2.32
C GLN A 30 -50.38 -33.32 2.10
N ALA A 31 -50.07 -34.46 1.49
CA ALA A 31 -48.70 -34.85 1.17
C ALA A 31 -48.06 -33.90 0.16
N ARG A 32 -48.82 -33.44 -0.84
CA ARG A 32 -48.35 -32.46 -1.83
C ARG A 32 -48.08 -31.09 -1.18
N ASP A 33 -48.93 -30.66 -0.26
CA ASP A 33 -48.73 -29.38 0.44
C ASP A 33 -47.54 -29.42 1.39
N LEU A 34 -47.28 -30.52 2.05
CA LEU A 34 -46.09 -30.72 2.87
C LEU A 34 -44.80 -30.69 2.02
N LEU A 35 -44.79 -31.39 0.90
CA LEU A 35 -43.68 -31.38 -0.05
C LEU A 35 -43.44 -29.96 -0.61
N ARG A 36 -44.48 -29.24 -0.99
CA ARG A 36 -44.38 -27.87 -1.46
C ARG A 36 -43.79 -26.95 -0.40
N ARG A 37 -44.23 -27.05 0.85
CA ARG A 37 -43.67 -26.29 1.96
C ARG A 37 -42.18 -26.62 2.19
N GLN A 38 -41.81 -27.88 2.11
CA GLN A 38 -40.43 -28.32 2.28
C GLN A 38 -39.53 -27.79 1.15
N VAL A 39 -40.01 -27.83 -0.09
CA VAL A 39 -39.29 -27.25 -1.25
C VAL A 39 -39.14 -25.72 -1.10
N GLN A 40 -40.22 -25.06 -0.68
CA GLN A 40 -40.14 -23.58 -0.43
C GLN A 40 -39.17 -23.22 0.68
N LEU A 41 -39.12 -23.97 1.77
CA LEU A 41 -38.17 -23.74 2.86
C LEU A 41 -36.72 -23.99 2.40
N GLN A 42 -36.50 -25.03 1.58
CA GLN A 42 -35.19 -25.29 1.00
C GLN A 42 -34.76 -24.18 0.01
N ALA A 43 -35.67 -23.73 -0.84
CA ALA A 43 -35.42 -22.64 -1.76
C ALA A 43 -35.06 -21.36 -1.00
N ALA A 44 -35.82 -20.98 0.02
CA ALA A 44 -35.53 -19.82 0.85
C ALA A 44 -34.19 -19.93 1.58
N SER A 45 -33.82 -21.13 2.04
CA SER A 45 -32.50 -21.34 2.68
C SER A 45 -31.34 -21.24 1.69
N LEU A 46 -31.54 -21.70 0.45
CA LEU A 46 -30.52 -21.54 -0.61
C LEU A 46 -30.35 -20.07 -1.01
N ASP A 47 -31.45 -19.35 -1.18
CA ASP A 47 -31.39 -17.91 -1.48
C ASP A 47 -30.66 -17.15 -0.37
N GLN A 48 -30.93 -17.47 0.89
CA GLN A 48 -30.27 -16.85 2.03
C GLN A 48 -28.77 -17.18 2.09
N LEU A 49 -28.39 -18.42 1.78
CA LEU A 49 -26.98 -18.82 1.69
C LEU A 49 -26.26 -18.11 0.53
N GLN A 50 -26.94 -17.99 -0.61
CA GLN A 50 -26.39 -17.30 -1.77
C GLN A 50 -26.20 -15.81 -1.50
N GLU A 51 -27.15 -15.18 -0.82
CA GLU A 51 -27.05 -13.78 -0.44
C GLU A 51 -25.92 -13.53 0.57
N ARG A 52 -25.76 -14.39 1.58
CA ARG A 52 -24.60 -14.34 2.49
C ARG A 52 -23.28 -14.55 1.77
N SER A 53 -23.21 -15.52 0.86
CA SER A 53 -21.99 -15.76 0.07
C SER A 53 -21.62 -14.55 -0.79
N ASN A 54 -22.61 -13.91 -1.40
CA ASN A 54 -22.39 -12.69 -2.19
C ASN A 54 -21.95 -11.51 -1.32
N GLN A 55 -22.52 -11.35 -0.13
CA GLN A 55 -22.10 -10.32 0.83
C GLN A 55 -20.67 -10.55 1.32
N GLU A 56 -20.34 -11.78 1.71
CA GLU A 56 -18.97 -12.13 2.11
C GLU A 56 -17.96 -11.93 0.98
N ALA A 57 -18.34 -12.25 -0.26
CA ALA A 57 -17.49 -12.02 -1.42
C ALA A 57 -17.24 -10.53 -1.66
N ALA A 58 -18.28 -9.69 -1.56
CA ALA A 58 -18.16 -8.23 -1.68
C ALA A 58 -17.33 -7.62 -0.56
N GLU A 59 -17.49 -8.08 0.68
CA GLU A 59 -16.65 -7.64 1.82
C GLU A 59 -15.18 -8.02 1.64
N ARG A 60 -14.92 -9.23 1.15
CA ARG A 60 -13.54 -9.68 0.84
C ARG A 60 -12.94 -8.85 -0.29
N GLU A 61 -13.70 -8.55 -1.34
CA GLU A 61 -13.23 -7.72 -2.44
C GLU A 61 -12.88 -6.30 -1.97
N THR A 62 -13.75 -5.68 -1.16
CA THR A 62 -13.49 -4.35 -0.60
C THR A 62 -12.28 -4.34 0.34
N SER A 63 -12.15 -5.37 1.18
CA SER A 63 -11.01 -5.52 2.08
C SER A 63 -9.69 -5.72 1.31
N LEU A 64 -9.69 -6.57 0.28
CA LEU A 64 -8.53 -6.77 -0.59
C LEU A 64 -8.16 -5.48 -1.34
N ARG A 65 -9.15 -4.76 -1.87
CA ARG A 65 -8.91 -3.49 -2.57
C ARG A 65 -8.29 -2.45 -1.63
N SER A 66 -8.79 -2.33 -0.41
CA SER A 66 -8.22 -1.45 0.62
C SER A 66 -6.79 -1.87 0.96
N ALA A 67 -6.55 -3.15 1.23
CA ALA A 67 -5.21 -3.65 1.55
C ALA A 67 -4.21 -3.42 0.39
N ILE A 68 -4.63 -3.61 -0.86
CA ILE A 68 -3.81 -3.32 -2.03
C ILE A 68 -3.51 -1.81 -2.14
N GLN A 69 -4.50 -0.96 -1.93
CA GLN A 69 -4.31 0.49 -1.94
C GLN A 69 -3.35 0.94 -0.84
N ASP A 70 -3.48 0.40 0.37
CA ASP A 70 -2.60 0.73 1.49
C ASP A 70 -1.14 0.32 1.25
N VAL A 71 -0.92 -0.75 0.49
CA VAL A 71 0.44 -1.20 0.12
C VAL A 71 0.98 -0.42 -1.08
N LEU A 72 0.15 -0.14 -2.08
CA LEU A 72 0.60 0.50 -3.32
C LEU A 72 0.72 2.02 -3.19
N ALA A 73 -0.14 2.69 -2.44
CA ALA A 73 -0.12 4.15 -2.29
C ALA A 73 1.27 4.69 -1.91
N PRO A 74 1.98 4.15 -0.90
CA PRO A 74 3.31 4.64 -0.54
C PRO A 74 4.37 4.36 -1.61
N LEU A 75 4.21 3.33 -2.44
CA LEU A 75 5.14 3.05 -3.54
C LEU A 75 4.95 4.03 -4.69
N VAL A 76 3.72 4.32 -5.06
CA VAL A 76 3.38 5.31 -6.09
C VAL A 76 3.83 6.71 -5.67
N GLU A 77 3.63 7.08 -4.42
CA GLU A 77 4.07 8.37 -3.89
C GLU A 77 5.59 8.53 -3.94
N ARG A 78 6.35 7.47 -3.59
CA ARG A 78 7.82 7.47 -3.70
C ARG A 78 8.29 7.63 -5.14
N GLU A 79 7.64 6.97 -6.07
CA GLU A 79 7.99 7.07 -7.48
C GLU A 79 7.69 8.46 -8.03
N HIS A 80 6.59 9.09 -7.62
CA HIS A 80 6.27 10.48 -7.95
C HIS A 80 7.35 11.44 -7.45
N ILE A 81 7.72 11.36 -6.19
CA ILE A 81 8.78 12.21 -5.62
C ILE A 81 10.10 12.01 -6.38
N SER A 82 10.46 10.77 -6.70
CA SER A 82 11.67 10.46 -7.47
C SER A 82 11.64 11.08 -8.87
N LEU A 83 10.51 10.99 -9.57
CA LEU A 83 10.32 11.58 -10.89
C LEU A 83 10.36 13.11 -10.83
N ASP A 84 9.70 13.73 -9.86
CA ASP A 84 9.68 15.18 -9.69
C ASP A 84 11.08 15.71 -9.38
N LEU A 85 11.86 15.02 -8.53
CA LEU A 85 13.27 15.35 -8.28
C LEU A 85 14.10 15.19 -9.56
N ALA A 86 13.86 14.16 -10.36
CA ALA A 86 14.56 13.94 -11.62
C ALA A 86 14.24 15.02 -12.68
N GLN A 87 13.07 15.64 -12.62
CA GLN A 87 12.65 16.71 -13.55
C GLN A 87 13.13 18.10 -13.15
N LEU A 88 13.76 18.27 -11.97
CA LEU A 88 14.30 19.56 -11.56
C LEU A 88 15.27 20.12 -12.61
N ALA A 89 14.98 21.32 -13.09
CA ALA A 89 15.86 22.01 -14.02
C ALA A 89 17.13 22.46 -13.31
N THR A 90 18.29 22.05 -13.82
CA THR A 90 19.61 22.43 -13.32
C THR A 90 20.49 22.87 -14.47
N ARG A 91 21.36 23.86 -14.24
CA ARG A 91 22.35 24.33 -15.20
C ARG A 91 23.76 24.06 -14.68
N PRO A 92 24.69 23.57 -15.53
CA PRO A 92 26.06 23.32 -15.12
C PRO A 92 26.77 24.57 -14.62
N GLY A 93 27.65 24.42 -13.62
CA GLY A 93 28.59 25.46 -13.19
C GLY A 93 28.01 26.63 -12.40
N ARG A 94 26.75 26.57 -11.99
CA ARG A 94 26.13 27.66 -11.22
C ARG A 94 26.09 27.36 -9.72
N ARG A 95 27.25 27.43 -9.05
CA ARG A 95 27.32 27.26 -7.59
C ARG A 95 26.44 28.26 -6.82
N ARG A 96 26.14 29.43 -7.38
CA ARG A 96 25.21 30.42 -6.77
C ARG A 96 23.76 29.95 -6.76
N GLU A 97 23.41 28.98 -7.58
CA GLU A 97 22.03 28.38 -7.65
C GLU A 97 21.89 27.15 -6.73
N LEU A 98 22.94 26.78 -5.95
CA LEU A 98 22.87 25.63 -5.06
C LEU A 98 21.78 25.78 -3.98
N VAL A 99 21.70 26.94 -3.32
CA VAL A 99 20.69 27.19 -2.29
C VAL A 99 19.26 27.07 -2.87
N PRO A 100 18.91 27.77 -3.96
CA PRO A 100 17.62 27.57 -4.62
C PRO A 100 17.36 26.14 -5.09
N LEU A 101 18.39 25.41 -5.53
CA LEU A 101 18.27 24.01 -5.89
C LEU A 101 17.94 23.16 -4.66
N LEU A 102 18.63 23.35 -3.55
CA LEU A 102 18.39 22.62 -2.30
C LEU A 102 17.01 22.96 -1.72
N ASP A 103 16.53 24.19 -1.85
CA ASP A 103 15.17 24.60 -1.49
C ASP A 103 14.13 23.76 -2.26
N ARG A 104 14.31 23.66 -3.58
CA ARG A 104 13.42 22.86 -4.43
C ARG A 104 13.49 21.38 -4.13
N ILE A 105 14.68 20.85 -3.85
CA ILE A 105 14.86 19.45 -3.42
C ILE A 105 14.13 19.21 -2.09
N ALA A 106 14.23 20.15 -1.14
CA ALA A 106 13.55 20.06 0.15
C ALA A 106 12.02 20.08 -0.03
N GLU A 107 11.50 20.97 -0.86
CA GLU A 107 10.07 21.11 -1.14
C GLU A 107 9.50 19.86 -1.83
N VAL A 108 10.09 19.46 -2.94
CA VAL A 108 9.64 18.32 -3.76
C VAL A 108 9.80 17.00 -3.01
N GLY A 109 10.95 16.81 -2.33
CA GLY A 109 11.26 15.62 -1.54
C GLY A 109 10.61 15.59 -0.17
N ARG A 110 9.90 16.66 0.22
CA ARG A 110 9.30 16.83 1.57
C ARG A 110 10.33 16.68 2.68
N PHE A 111 11.56 17.17 2.45
CA PHE A 111 12.60 17.15 3.45
C PHE A 111 12.55 18.42 4.31
N GLN A 112 12.75 18.28 5.61
CA GLN A 112 12.86 19.43 6.52
C GLN A 112 14.13 20.21 6.30
N THR A 113 15.22 19.49 6.08
CA THR A 113 16.55 20.04 5.87
C THR A 113 17.25 19.26 4.77
N VAL A 114 17.84 19.97 3.82
CA VAL A 114 18.76 19.44 2.82
C VAL A 114 20.04 20.22 2.90
N LEU A 115 21.14 19.54 3.10
CA LEU A 115 22.46 20.12 3.38
C LEU A 115 23.51 19.46 2.51
N LEU A 116 24.39 20.27 1.93
CA LEU A 116 25.57 19.84 1.23
C LEU A 116 26.79 20.17 2.05
N THR A 117 27.67 19.20 2.34
CA THR A 117 28.92 19.40 3.10
C THR A 117 30.12 18.87 2.31
N ASN A 118 31.31 19.39 2.63
CA ASN A 118 32.57 18.80 2.19
C ASN A 118 32.98 17.60 3.07
N GLU A 119 34.10 16.99 2.79
CA GLU A 119 34.63 15.83 3.55
C GLU A 119 35.00 16.19 5.01
N GLU A 120 35.31 17.44 5.29
CA GLU A 120 35.61 17.95 6.64
C GLU A 120 34.34 18.22 7.45
N GLY A 121 33.16 18.11 6.82
CA GLY A 121 31.87 18.39 7.44
C GLY A 121 31.50 19.87 7.46
N LEU A 122 32.19 20.70 6.69
CA LEU A 122 31.83 22.10 6.57
C LEU A 122 30.62 22.26 5.62
N PRO A 123 29.57 22.99 6.03
CA PRO A 123 28.43 23.23 5.19
C PRO A 123 28.78 24.12 4.00
N LEU A 124 28.55 23.64 2.79
CA LEU A 124 28.74 24.39 1.54
C LEU A 124 27.47 25.12 1.13
N ALA A 125 26.33 24.49 1.32
CA ALA A 125 25.02 25.05 1.05
C ALA A 125 23.96 24.30 1.86
N ALA A 126 22.86 24.98 2.18
CA ALA A 126 21.68 24.37 2.79
C ALA A 126 20.41 25.04 2.23
N ASN A 127 19.26 24.38 2.33
CA ASN A 127 18.00 25.00 2.01
C ASN A 127 17.70 26.15 3.02
N THR A 128 16.95 27.16 2.59
CA THR A 128 16.73 28.40 3.37
C THR A 128 15.98 28.16 4.68
N THR A 129 15.14 27.11 4.74
CA THR A 129 14.39 26.71 5.93
C THR A 129 15.16 25.79 6.87
N ALA A 130 16.40 25.41 6.49
CA ALA A 130 17.21 24.48 7.27
C ALA A 130 17.52 25.02 8.66
N ARG A 131 17.38 24.15 9.66
CA ARG A 131 17.71 24.44 11.06
C ARG A 131 18.84 23.53 11.52
N HIS A 132 19.67 24.05 12.43
CA HIS A 132 20.76 23.28 13.04
C HIS A 132 21.75 22.66 12.03
N THR A 133 22.04 23.36 10.95
CA THR A 133 22.88 22.90 9.84
C THR A 133 24.27 22.43 10.29
N GLU A 134 24.94 23.16 11.19
CA GLU A 134 26.25 22.78 11.73
C GLU A 134 26.21 21.47 12.51
N ARG A 135 25.15 21.27 13.34
CA ARG A 135 24.96 20.05 14.09
C ARG A 135 24.70 18.87 13.17
N LEU A 136 23.88 19.07 12.13
CA LEU A 136 23.58 18.04 11.14
C LEU A 136 24.81 17.71 10.30
N ALA A 137 25.62 18.71 9.92
CA ALA A 137 26.87 18.53 9.22
C ALA A 137 27.86 17.69 10.03
N ALA A 138 28.07 18.04 11.29
CA ALA A 138 28.94 17.28 12.20
C ALA A 138 28.42 15.82 12.40
N ALA A 139 27.14 15.62 12.49
CA ALA A 139 26.53 14.27 12.59
C ALA A 139 26.77 13.47 11.30
N ALA A 140 26.54 14.06 10.13
CA ALA A 140 26.76 13.42 8.83
C ALA A 140 28.21 12.96 8.65
N THR A 141 29.19 13.81 9.01
CA THR A 141 30.61 13.46 8.95
C THR A 141 30.95 12.29 9.87
N ARG A 142 30.46 12.30 11.11
CA ARG A 142 30.65 11.17 12.03
C ARG A 142 30.06 9.87 11.51
N LEU A 143 28.86 9.93 10.90
CA LEU A 143 28.20 8.79 10.28
C LEU A 143 29.02 8.24 9.11
N SER A 144 29.57 9.12 8.27
CA SER A 144 30.45 8.71 7.16
C SER A 144 31.70 7.99 7.67
N LEU A 145 32.36 8.52 8.71
CA LEU A 145 33.53 7.88 9.32
C LEU A 145 33.20 6.52 9.94
N VAL A 146 32.04 6.39 10.59
CA VAL A 146 31.60 5.09 11.13
C VAL A 146 31.33 4.10 9.99
N ALA A 147 30.66 4.53 8.93
CA ALA A 147 30.39 3.70 7.78
C ALA A 147 31.67 3.22 7.09
N GLU A 148 32.68 4.07 6.94
CA GLU A 148 34.00 3.69 6.43
C GLU A 148 34.67 2.63 7.29
N LYS A 149 34.64 2.78 8.62
CA LYS A 149 35.22 1.80 9.56
C LYS A 149 34.49 0.46 9.51
N VAL A 150 33.17 0.46 9.37
CA VAL A 150 32.34 -0.76 9.25
C VAL A 150 32.60 -1.48 7.93
N SER A 151 32.84 -0.73 6.86
CA SER A 151 33.11 -1.28 5.54
C SER A 151 34.47 -2.00 5.44
N GLY A 152 35.43 -1.68 6.31
CA GLY A 152 36.75 -2.31 6.34
C GLY A 152 37.68 -1.86 5.20
N GLU A 153 38.95 -2.27 5.26
CA GLU A 153 39.98 -1.81 4.32
C GLU A 153 39.79 -2.26 2.87
N HIS A 154 38.97 -3.30 2.63
CA HIS A 154 38.74 -3.88 1.31
C HIS A 154 37.34 -3.65 0.76
N ALA A 155 36.50 -2.92 1.47
CA ALA A 155 35.13 -2.65 1.04
C ALA A 155 35.07 -1.39 0.18
N VAL A 156 34.15 -1.39 -0.76
CA VAL A 156 33.79 -0.21 -1.55
C VAL A 156 33.29 0.87 -0.58
N ALA A 157 33.79 2.10 -0.74
CA ALA A 157 33.35 3.23 0.10
C ALA A 157 31.82 3.31 0.16
N PRO A 158 31.23 3.54 1.34
CA PRO A 158 29.78 3.59 1.48
C PRO A 158 29.21 4.74 0.68
N LEU A 159 28.23 4.44 -0.19
CA LEU A 159 27.54 5.44 -0.99
C LEU A 159 26.41 6.12 -0.25
N SER A 160 25.89 5.48 0.78
CA SER A 160 24.79 6.01 1.58
C SER A 160 24.83 5.54 3.03
N VAL A 161 24.40 6.43 3.92
CA VAL A 161 24.18 6.14 5.34
C VAL A 161 22.79 6.61 5.70
N MET A 162 22.01 5.76 6.35
CA MET A 162 20.70 6.10 6.85
C MET A 162 20.67 5.90 8.36
N LEU A 163 20.22 6.91 9.09
CA LEU A 163 19.99 6.86 10.53
C LEU A 163 18.54 7.22 10.82
N ARG A 164 17.91 6.43 11.66
CA ARG A 164 16.59 6.76 12.22
C ARG A 164 16.73 6.99 13.71
N ASP A 165 16.18 8.07 14.20
CA ASP A 165 16.18 8.39 15.61
C ASP A 165 14.93 7.83 16.35
N ALA A 166 14.86 8.05 17.66
CA ALA A 166 13.75 7.60 18.50
C ALA A 166 12.43 8.32 18.21
N THR A 167 12.46 9.45 17.48
CA THR A 167 11.27 10.21 17.05
C THR A 167 10.83 9.83 15.64
N GLU A 168 11.43 8.76 15.08
CA GLU A 168 11.24 8.27 13.72
C GLU A 168 11.73 9.24 12.62
N ALA A 169 12.37 10.34 12.99
CA ALA A 169 13.01 11.20 12.01
C ALA A 169 14.19 10.45 11.35
N THR A 170 14.22 10.51 10.03
CA THR A 170 15.22 9.81 9.21
C THR A 170 16.21 10.79 8.64
N THR A 171 17.49 10.61 8.95
CA THR A 171 18.62 11.30 8.33
C THR A 171 19.20 10.39 7.26
N LEU A 172 19.23 10.86 6.02
CA LEU A 172 19.80 10.15 4.88
C LEU A 172 21.00 10.95 4.37
N CYS A 173 22.19 10.34 4.35
CA CYS A 173 23.42 10.90 3.81
C CYS A 173 23.79 10.14 2.53
N ARG A 174 24.11 10.87 1.47
CA ARG A 174 24.66 10.35 0.21
C ARG A 174 26.04 10.93 -0.02
N ILE A 175 27.03 10.04 -0.07
CA ILE A 175 28.44 10.40 -0.29
C ILE A 175 28.72 10.26 -1.77
N PHE A 176 29.33 11.28 -2.37
CA PHE A 176 29.63 11.32 -3.79
C PHE A 176 30.87 12.14 -4.08
N ARG A 177 31.42 11.99 -5.28
CA ARG A 177 32.58 12.75 -5.74
C ARG A 177 32.23 13.67 -6.89
N VAL A 178 32.74 14.89 -6.82
CA VAL A 178 32.73 15.85 -7.93
C VAL A 178 34.14 16.33 -8.13
N GLN A 179 34.70 16.07 -9.30
CA GLN A 179 36.13 16.26 -9.56
C GLN A 179 36.95 15.49 -8.49
N ASP A 180 37.84 16.16 -7.74
CA ASP A 180 38.65 15.54 -6.71
C ASP A 180 38.14 15.78 -5.28
N GLN A 181 36.89 16.27 -5.14
CA GLN A 181 36.31 16.57 -3.84
C GLN A 181 35.23 15.52 -3.48
N THR A 182 35.34 14.97 -2.28
CA THR A 182 34.29 14.16 -1.69
C THR A 182 33.26 15.06 -1.01
N LEU A 183 32.00 14.88 -1.35
CA LEU A 183 30.91 15.69 -0.84
C LEU A 183 29.84 14.78 -0.25
N THR A 184 29.08 15.30 0.70
CA THR A 184 27.96 14.58 1.31
C THR A 184 26.70 15.43 1.18
N LEU A 185 25.69 14.87 0.52
CA LEU A 185 24.33 15.41 0.50
C LEU A 185 23.52 14.73 1.61
N THR A 186 23.06 15.52 2.57
CA THR A 186 22.31 15.06 3.73
C THR A 186 20.89 15.60 3.69
N ALA A 187 19.90 14.74 3.88
CA ALA A 187 18.50 15.14 4.03
C ALA A 187 17.94 14.62 5.34
N LEU A 188 17.15 15.45 6.00
CA LEU A 188 16.37 15.11 7.19
C LEU A 188 14.89 15.09 6.82
N SER A 189 14.22 13.98 7.13
CA SER A 189 12.80 13.78 6.88
C SER A 189 12.10 13.20 8.11
N ASN A 190 10.84 13.57 8.31
CA ASN A 190 9.96 12.92 9.29
C ASN A 190 9.22 11.72 8.69
N ASP A 191 9.46 11.37 7.43
CA ASP A 191 8.87 10.18 6.85
C ASP A 191 9.66 8.93 7.29
N PRO A 192 9.05 8.05 8.11
CA PRO A 192 9.71 6.82 8.55
C PRO A 192 9.90 5.81 7.42
N ARG A 193 9.25 6.03 6.27
CA ARG A 193 9.30 5.15 5.10
C ARG A 193 10.28 5.63 4.03
N LEU A 194 11.12 6.63 4.33
CA LEU A 194 12.10 7.15 3.39
C LEU A 194 13.01 6.02 2.88
N ALA A 195 13.13 5.89 1.57
CA ALA A 195 14.03 4.91 0.97
C ALA A 195 15.48 5.43 0.92
N SER A 196 16.45 4.52 1.02
CA SER A 196 17.89 4.90 0.94
C SER A 196 18.27 5.55 -0.40
N VAL A 197 17.51 5.29 -1.46
CA VAL A 197 17.70 5.83 -2.82
C VAL A 197 16.91 7.11 -3.10
N ALA A 198 16.16 7.62 -2.13
CA ALA A 198 15.28 8.78 -2.32
C ALA A 198 16.02 10.05 -2.75
N LEU A 199 17.30 10.17 -2.40
CA LEU A 199 18.14 11.30 -2.80
C LEU A 199 18.88 11.10 -4.14
N ASP A 200 18.83 9.95 -4.78
CA ASP A 200 19.60 9.67 -6.00
C ASP A 200 19.28 10.62 -7.15
N PRO A 201 18.01 10.92 -7.44
CA PRO A 201 17.69 11.90 -8.49
C PRO A 201 18.15 13.30 -8.14
N ALA A 202 18.04 13.70 -6.86
CA ALA A 202 18.54 14.99 -6.37
C ALA A 202 20.07 15.07 -6.46
N LEU A 203 20.76 13.98 -6.11
CA LEU A 203 22.19 13.86 -6.21
C LEU A 203 22.70 14.17 -7.61
N ALA A 204 22.10 13.57 -8.63
CA ALA A 204 22.44 13.82 -10.03
C ALA A 204 22.33 15.32 -10.39
N LYS A 205 21.30 16.00 -9.88
CA LYS A 205 21.11 17.44 -10.12
C LYS A 205 22.18 18.31 -9.41
N VAL A 206 22.52 17.94 -8.17
CA VAL A 206 23.59 18.62 -7.42
C VAL A 206 24.94 18.42 -8.11
N GLN A 207 25.25 17.22 -8.60
CA GLN A 207 26.46 16.96 -9.36
C GLN A 207 26.56 17.82 -10.62
N VAL A 208 25.48 17.93 -11.40
CA VAL A 208 25.42 18.78 -12.59
C VAL A 208 25.64 20.25 -12.22
N ALA A 209 25.03 20.74 -11.14
CA ALA A 209 25.20 22.13 -10.69
C ALA A 209 26.66 22.47 -10.24
N LEU A 210 27.36 21.45 -9.71
CA LEU A 210 28.74 21.60 -9.24
C LEU A 210 29.78 21.39 -10.34
N THR A 211 29.45 20.68 -11.41
CA THR A 211 30.36 20.44 -12.52
C THR A 211 30.57 21.74 -13.28
N ALA A 212 31.84 22.16 -13.42
CA ALA A 212 32.17 23.35 -14.20
C ALA A 212 31.67 23.19 -15.65
N PRO A 213 31.18 24.28 -16.29
CA PRO A 213 30.91 24.23 -17.72
C PRO A 213 32.24 23.98 -18.45
N ALA A 214 32.19 23.01 -19.37
CA ALA A 214 33.32 22.69 -20.23
C ALA A 214 33.64 23.84 -21.17
#